data_3a668f3bdd268e402dfc9d0c8a96715a
#
_entry.id   3a668f3bdd268e402dfc9d0c8a96715a
#
_cell.length_a   1.000
_cell.length_b   1.000
_cell.length_c   1.000
_cell.angle_alpha   90.00
_cell.angle_beta   90.00
_cell.angle_gamma   90.00
#
_symmetry.space_group_name_H-M   'P 1'
#
loop_
_entity.id
_entity.type
_entity.pdbx_description
1 polymer ?
#
loop_
_entity_poly.entity_id
_entity_poly.type
_entity_poly.pdbx_seq_one_letter_code
_entity_poly.pdbx_strand_id
1 'polypeptide(L)'
;MMYRPQFLCPGDSVSIVSPASIINPDYVKGATGVLESWSLGVTVSSHCLDHSGVYSGTIDERMNDFRHALYDPAVKAVLCSRGGYGAVHLLDGLTDDIARNPKWVIGFSDISALHALCVSRGVMSLHAPVSYTHLRAHETRGN
;
A
#
# COMPACT_ATOMS: atom_id res chain seq x y z
N MET A 1 15.73 15.68 -9.00
CA MET A 1 16.27 14.69 -8.05
C MET A 1 15.14 13.91 -7.42
N MET A 2 15.32 12.60 -7.30
CA MET A 2 14.30 11.74 -6.68
C MET A 2 14.49 11.72 -5.17
N TYR A 3 13.40 11.91 -4.43
CA TYR A 3 13.39 11.74 -2.99
C TYR A 3 13.23 10.25 -2.66
N ARG A 4 14.12 9.74 -1.82
CA ARG A 4 14.03 8.38 -1.29
C ARG A 4 13.46 8.44 0.12
N PRO A 5 12.28 7.84 0.38
CA PRO A 5 11.77 7.77 1.74
C PRO A 5 12.76 7.04 2.66
N GLN A 6 12.69 7.31 3.95
CA GLN A 6 13.56 6.67 4.92
C GLN A 6 13.27 5.16 4.98
N PHE A 7 14.32 4.37 5.20
CA PHE A 7 14.14 2.93 5.40
C PHE A 7 13.33 2.66 6.67
N LEU A 8 12.56 1.58 6.61
CA LEU A 8 11.77 1.15 7.76
C LEU A 8 12.69 0.64 8.87
N CYS A 9 12.37 1.03 10.09
CA CYS A 9 13.06 0.56 11.30
C CYS A 9 12.06 -0.20 12.18
N PRO A 10 12.55 -1.11 13.04
CA PRO A 10 11.66 -1.77 14.00
C PRO A 10 10.85 -0.73 14.79
N GLY A 11 9.56 -0.97 14.92
CA GLY A 11 8.63 -0.04 15.55
C GLY A 11 7.89 0.89 14.59
N ASP A 12 8.36 1.04 13.35
CA ASP A 12 7.64 1.80 12.34
C ASP A 12 6.38 1.06 11.92
N SER A 13 5.39 1.79 11.40
CA SER A 13 4.12 1.21 10.97
C SER A 13 3.99 1.18 9.45
N VAL A 14 3.32 0.14 8.98
CA VAL A 14 2.92 -0.03 7.58
C VAL A 14 1.39 -0.02 7.54
N SER A 15 0.82 0.73 6.61
CA SER A 15 -0.62 0.70 6.37
C SER A 15 -0.92 -0.16 5.16
N ILE A 16 -1.82 -1.12 5.30
CA ILE A 16 -2.29 -1.93 4.19
C ILE A 16 -3.57 -1.29 3.65
N VAL A 17 -3.54 -0.94 2.38
CA VAL A 17 -4.67 -0.32 1.69
C VAL A 17 -5.05 -1.14 0.46
N SER A 18 -6.29 -1.00 0.01
CA SER A 18 -6.77 -1.64 -1.23
C SER A 18 -7.23 -0.57 -2.20
N PRO A 19 -6.31 0.00 -3.00
CA PRO A 19 -6.66 1.13 -3.87
C PRO A 19 -7.40 0.72 -5.15
N ALA A 20 -7.51 -0.56 -5.41
CA ALA A 20 -8.08 -1.07 -6.66
C ALA A 20 -9.11 -2.17 -6.39
N SER A 21 -8.76 -3.41 -6.67
CA SER A 21 -9.69 -4.54 -6.63
C SER A 21 -9.90 -5.09 -5.22
N ILE A 22 -11.00 -5.82 -5.06
CA ILE A 22 -11.33 -6.53 -3.82
C ILE A 22 -10.22 -7.50 -3.45
N ILE A 23 -9.91 -7.59 -2.16
CA ILE A 23 -8.89 -8.48 -1.64
C ILE A 23 -9.49 -9.53 -0.70
N ASN A 24 -8.94 -10.72 -0.73
CA ASN A 24 -9.30 -11.78 0.22
C ASN A 24 -8.76 -11.42 1.61
N PRO A 25 -9.60 -11.46 2.66
CA PRO A 25 -9.15 -11.16 4.03
C PRO A 25 -7.97 -12.02 4.50
N ASP A 26 -7.84 -13.26 4.05
CA ASP A 26 -6.72 -14.13 4.42
C ASP A 26 -5.39 -13.59 3.92
N TYR A 27 -5.41 -12.92 2.78
CA TYR A 27 -4.22 -12.26 2.24
C TYR A 27 -3.73 -11.16 3.18
N VAL A 28 -4.63 -10.31 3.64
CA VAL A 28 -4.30 -9.21 4.56
C VAL A 28 -3.80 -9.77 5.88
N LYS A 29 -4.44 -10.82 6.37
CA LYS A 29 -4.04 -11.49 7.61
C LYS A 29 -2.63 -12.07 7.50
N GLY A 30 -2.32 -12.73 6.38
CA GLY A 30 -0.98 -13.28 6.14
C GLY A 30 0.08 -12.20 6.05
N ALA A 31 -0.20 -11.13 5.30
CA ALA A 31 0.71 -10.00 5.18
C ALA A 31 0.97 -9.35 6.54
N THR A 32 -0.09 -9.16 7.33
CA THR A 32 0.03 -8.59 8.68
C THR A 32 0.96 -9.42 9.55
N GLY A 33 0.78 -10.75 9.54
CA GLY A 33 1.62 -11.64 10.33
C GLY A 33 3.10 -11.55 9.96
N VAL A 34 3.41 -11.50 8.67
CA VAL A 34 4.79 -11.38 8.20
C VAL A 34 5.40 -10.04 8.63
N LEU A 35 4.68 -8.95 8.42
CA LEU A 35 5.16 -7.62 8.79
C LEU A 35 5.40 -7.50 10.29
N GLU A 36 4.49 -8.03 11.10
CA GLU A 36 4.65 -8.05 12.55
C GLU A 36 5.84 -8.89 12.99
N SER A 37 6.13 -9.97 12.27
CA SER A 37 7.32 -10.79 12.56
C SER A 37 8.62 -10.02 12.32
N TRP A 38 8.56 -8.94 11.54
CA TRP A 38 9.70 -8.05 11.31
C TRP A 38 9.71 -6.85 12.27
N SER A 39 8.93 -6.92 13.34
CA SER A 39 8.79 -5.87 14.36
C SER A 39 8.19 -4.58 13.83
N LEU A 40 7.37 -4.67 12.79
CA LEU A 40 6.64 -3.52 12.25
C LEU A 40 5.22 -3.51 12.79
N GLY A 41 4.70 -2.31 13.07
CA GLY A 41 3.29 -2.12 13.33
C GLY A 41 2.50 -2.20 12.03
N VAL A 42 1.27 -2.68 12.09
CA VAL A 42 0.43 -2.80 10.91
C VAL A 42 -0.93 -2.18 11.18
N THR A 43 -1.36 -1.29 10.29
CA THR A 43 -2.73 -0.80 10.27
C THR A 43 -3.38 -1.28 8.98
N VAL A 44 -4.64 -1.69 9.07
CA VAL A 44 -5.43 -2.06 7.90
C VAL A 44 -6.44 -0.96 7.71
N SER A 45 -6.46 -0.36 6.52
CA SER A 45 -7.32 0.79 6.27
C SER A 45 -8.81 0.43 6.40
N SER A 46 -9.62 1.43 6.72
CA SER A 46 -11.03 1.25 7.07
C SER A 46 -11.84 0.51 5.99
N HIS A 47 -11.51 0.75 4.72
CA HIS A 47 -12.22 0.16 3.59
C HIS A 47 -11.41 -0.90 2.85
N CYS A 48 -10.31 -1.37 3.43
CA CYS A 48 -9.41 -2.32 2.79
C CYS A 48 -10.12 -3.61 2.34
N LEU A 49 -11.11 -4.05 3.09
CA LEU A 49 -11.85 -5.29 2.84
C LEU A 49 -13.26 -5.04 2.30
N ASP A 50 -13.57 -3.81 1.92
CA ASP A 50 -14.89 -3.44 1.42
C ASP A 50 -15.12 -3.89 -0.02
N HIS A 51 -16.38 -3.79 -0.44
CA HIS A 51 -16.82 -4.13 -1.79
C HIS A 51 -17.63 -3.00 -2.38
N SER A 52 -17.33 -2.66 -3.64
CA SER A 52 -18.17 -1.81 -4.47
C SER A 52 -18.00 -2.30 -5.90
N GLY A 53 -18.89 -3.19 -6.31
CA GLY A 53 -18.70 -3.94 -7.56
C GLY A 53 -17.48 -4.83 -7.44
N VAL A 54 -16.50 -4.64 -8.34
CA VAL A 54 -15.22 -5.39 -8.32
C VAL A 54 -14.14 -4.66 -7.52
N TYR A 55 -14.43 -3.46 -7.03
CA TYR A 55 -13.47 -2.62 -6.32
C TYR A 55 -13.58 -2.80 -4.81
N SER A 56 -12.51 -2.47 -4.12
CA SER A 56 -12.48 -2.47 -2.66
C SER A 56 -12.97 -1.11 -2.14
N GLY A 57 -14.27 -0.90 -2.24
CA GLY A 57 -14.89 0.37 -1.87
C GLY A 57 -15.07 1.31 -3.06
N THR A 58 -15.72 2.44 -2.81
CA THR A 58 -15.90 3.50 -3.81
C THR A 58 -14.58 4.22 -4.08
N ILE A 59 -14.55 5.06 -5.11
CA ILE A 59 -13.38 5.89 -5.40
C ILE A 59 -13.02 6.75 -4.18
N ASP A 60 -14.01 7.40 -3.59
CA ASP A 60 -13.78 8.27 -2.43
C ASP A 60 -13.27 7.49 -1.23
N GLU A 61 -13.83 6.31 -0.96
CA GLU A 61 -13.39 5.45 0.14
C GLU A 61 -11.95 4.99 -0.06
N ARG A 62 -11.60 4.51 -1.25
CA ARG A 62 -10.24 4.09 -1.58
C ARG A 62 -9.26 5.25 -1.49
N MET A 63 -9.66 6.42 -1.98
CA MET A 63 -8.84 7.62 -1.93
C MET A 63 -8.61 8.09 -0.50
N ASN A 64 -9.66 8.12 0.31
CA ASN A 64 -9.55 8.52 1.71
C ASN A 64 -8.66 7.58 2.50
N ASP A 65 -8.75 6.28 2.27
CA ASP A 65 -7.88 5.30 2.91
C ASP A 65 -6.41 5.54 2.57
N PHE A 66 -6.12 5.76 1.30
CA PHE A 66 -4.75 6.02 0.85
C PHE A 66 -4.23 7.33 1.43
N ARG A 67 -5.05 8.38 1.37
CA ARG A 67 -4.70 9.70 1.91
C ARG A 67 -4.45 9.64 3.41
N HIS A 68 -5.31 8.92 4.13
CA HIS A 68 -5.14 8.76 5.58
C HIS A 68 -3.80 8.09 5.91
N ALA A 69 -3.42 7.07 5.14
CA ALA A 69 -2.13 6.42 5.32
C ALA A 69 -0.95 7.36 5.06
N LEU A 70 -1.07 8.22 4.05
CA LEU A 70 -0.02 9.19 3.73
C LEU A 70 0.17 10.22 4.84
N TYR A 71 -0.93 10.68 5.47
CA TYR A 71 -0.87 11.74 6.47
C TYR A 71 -0.61 11.24 7.89
N ASP A 72 -0.73 9.95 8.15
CA ASP A 72 -0.46 9.39 9.48
C ASP A 72 1.06 9.39 9.75
N PRO A 73 1.54 10.16 10.73
CA PRO A 73 2.98 10.27 10.98
C PRO A 73 3.62 8.96 11.45
N ALA A 74 2.85 8.03 11.99
CA ALA A 74 3.36 6.74 12.41
C ALA A 74 3.57 5.78 11.24
N VAL A 75 2.89 6.01 10.12
CA VAL A 75 2.97 5.16 8.92
C VAL A 75 4.16 5.58 8.07
N LYS A 76 5.05 4.64 7.78
CA LYS A 76 6.25 4.88 6.97
C LYS A 76 6.18 4.24 5.59
N ALA A 77 5.26 3.31 5.39
CA ALA A 77 5.06 2.65 4.10
C ALA A 77 3.57 2.35 3.90
N VAL A 78 3.14 2.44 2.65
CA VAL A 78 1.79 2.08 2.23
C VAL A 78 1.90 0.83 1.37
N LEU A 79 1.42 -0.29 1.87
CA LEU A 79 1.41 -1.55 1.16
C LEU A 79 0.06 -1.72 0.47
N CYS A 80 0.09 -1.76 -0.85
CA CYS A 80 -1.11 -1.98 -1.65
C CYS A 80 -1.40 -3.48 -1.70
N SER A 81 -2.59 -3.88 -1.24
CA SER A 81 -2.93 -5.28 -1.06
C SER A 81 -2.97 -6.05 -2.37
N ARG A 82 -3.40 -5.37 -3.44
CA ARG A 82 -3.61 -6.02 -4.72
C ARG A 82 -3.73 -4.99 -5.83
N GLY A 83 -3.34 -5.40 -7.05
CA GLY A 83 -3.60 -4.65 -8.27
C GLY A 83 -5.02 -4.90 -8.81
N GLY A 84 -5.11 -5.41 -10.02
CA GLY A 84 -6.37 -5.57 -10.72
C GLY A 84 -6.64 -4.34 -11.58
N TYR A 85 -7.71 -3.58 -11.25
CA TYR A 85 -8.02 -2.34 -11.95
C TYR A 85 -8.62 -1.34 -10.96
N GLY A 86 -8.40 -0.07 -11.20
CA GLY A 86 -9.04 0.99 -10.43
C GLY A 86 -8.10 1.97 -9.75
N ALA A 87 -6.82 1.66 -9.62
CA ALA A 87 -5.86 2.59 -9.01
C ALA A 87 -5.78 3.89 -9.80
N VAL A 88 -5.99 3.84 -11.11
CA VAL A 88 -5.98 5.02 -11.98
C VAL A 88 -7.02 6.06 -11.56
N HIS A 89 -8.11 5.65 -10.92
CA HIS A 89 -9.16 6.55 -10.44
C HIS A 89 -8.68 7.50 -9.35
N LEU A 90 -7.58 7.17 -8.69
CA LEU A 90 -7.07 7.93 -7.54
C LEU A 90 -6.03 8.97 -7.92
N LEU A 91 -5.50 8.93 -9.14
CA LEU A 91 -4.30 9.69 -9.53
C LEU A 91 -4.45 11.19 -9.32
N ASP A 92 -5.52 11.77 -9.85
CA ASP A 92 -5.72 13.22 -9.79
C ASP A 92 -5.86 13.72 -8.36
N GLY A 93 -6.50 12.93 -7.50
CA GLY A 93 -6.75 13.31 -6.11
C GLY A 93 -5.54 13.15 -5.19
N LEU A 94 -4.54 12.37 -5.58
CA LEU A 94 -3.40 12.05 -4.72
C LEU A 94 -2.10 12.78 -5.10
N THR A 95 -2.11 13.54 -6.18
CA THR A 95 -0.90 14.16 -6.73
C THR A 95 -0.15 14.99 -5.70
N ASP A 96 -0.85 15.90 -5.02
CA ASP A 96 -0.23 16.75 -4.00
C ASP A 96 0.05 16.01 -2.71
N ASP A 97 -0.83 15.08 -2.35
CA ASP A 97 -0.68 14.32 -1.10
C ASP A 97 0.60 13.48 -1.09
N ILE A 98 0.93 12.85 -2.21
CA ILE A 98 2.16 12.07 -2.36
C ILE A 98 3.40 12.96 -2.23
N ALA A 99 3.35 14.15 -2.84
CA ALA A 99 4.47 15.08 -2.79
C ALA A 99 4.70 15.64 -1.38
N ARG A 100 3.61 15.91 -0.65
CA ARG A 100 3.70 16.47 0.70
C ARG A 100 4.07 15.45 1.75
N ASN A 101 3.76 14.17 1.51
CA ASN A 101 3.99 13.10 2.48
C ASN A 101 4.70 11.93 1.77
N PRO A 102 5.97 12.11 1.35
CA PRO A 102 6.67 11.08 0.61
C PRO A 102 6.95 9.86 1.49
N LYS A 103 6.31 8.75 1.13
CA LYS A 103 6.46 7.46 1.81
C LYS A 103 6.67 6.36 0.79
N TRP A 104 7.13 5.20 1.24
CA TRP A 104 7.22 4.04 0.37
C TRP A 104 5.80 3.60 -0.02
N VAL A 105 5.53 3.58 -1.32
CA VAL A 105 4.33 2.96 -1.88
C VAL A 105 4.77 1.64 -2.50
N ILE A 106 4.23 0.54 -2.00
CA ILE A 106 4.67 -0.80 -2.37
C ILE A 106 3.53 -1.54 -3.08
N GLY A 107 3.82 -2.11 -4.22
CA GLY A 107 2.85 -2.88 -4.99
C GLY A 107 3.30 -3.12 -6.41
N PHE A 108 2.47 -3.82 -7.19
CA PHE A 108 2.77 -4.08 -8.60
C PHE A 108 1.48 -4.17 -9.43
N SER A 109 1.60 -4.49 -10.73
CA SER A 109 0.47 -4.59 -11.67
C SER A 109 -0.25 -3.25 -11.79
N ASP A 110 -1.55 -3.18 -11.53
CA ASP A 110 -2.32 -1.93 -11.63
C ASP A 110 -1.74 -0.81 -10.74
N ILE A 111 -1.02 -1.16 -9.69
CA ILE A 111 -0.35 -0.19 -8.83
C ILE A 111 0.75 0.57 -9.59
N SER A 112 1.14 0.09 -10.76
CA SER A 112 2.07 0.82 -11.64
C SER A 112 1.60 2.24 -11.93
N ALA A 113 0.30 2.49 -11.97
CA ALA A 113 -0.25 3.83 -12.12
C ALA A 113 0.17 4.75 -10.97
N LEU A 114 0.13 4.23 -9.74
CA LEU A 114 0.56 4.97 -8.55
C LEU A 114 2.08 5.15 -8.53
N HIS A 115 2.84 4.16 -8.99
CA HIS A 115 4.29 4.30 -9.13
C HIS A 115 4.65 5.40 -10.12
N ALA A 116 3.94 5.47 -11.26
CA ALA A 116 4.14 6.53 -12.23
C ALA A 116 3.85 7.90 -11.62
N LEU A 117 2.80 8.00 -10.80
CA LEU A 117 2.48 9.23 -10.09
C LEU A 117 3.59 9.62 -9.12
N CYS A 118 4.11 8.67 -8.34
CA CYS A 118 5.22 8.92 -7.41
C CYS A 118 6.44 9.45 -8.17
N VAL A 119 6.80 8.82 -9.27
CA VAL A 119 7.93 9.26 -10.10
C VAL A 119 7.71 10.69 -10.62
N SER A 120 6.50 10.98 -11.09
CA SER A 120 6.17 12.31 -11.60
C SER A 120 6.29 13.40 -10.53
N ARG A 121 6.16 13.03 -9.27
CA ARG A 121 6.31 13.94 -8.13
C ARG A 121 7.67 13.84 -7.46
N GLY A 122 8.61 13.11 -8.07
CA GLY A 122 9.97 12.99 -7.58
C GLY A 122 10.13 12.11 -6.34
N VAL A 123 9.24 11.16 -6.12
CA VAL A 123 9.30 10.25 -4.98
C VAL A 123 9.56 8.83 -5.45
N MET A 124 10.55 8.17 -4.86
CA MET A 124 10.80 6.75 -5.13
C MET A 124 9.70 5.88 -4.55
N SER A 125 9.35 4.82 -5.26
CA SER A 125 8.40 3.81 -4.78
C SER A 125 8.96 2.43 -5.07
N LEU A 126 8.36 1.40 -4.48
CA LEU A 126 8.84 0.03 -4.63
C LEU A 126 7.86 -0.79 -5.44
N HIS A 127 8.26 -1.13 -6.67
CA HIS A 127 7.48 -2.02 -7.54
C HIS A 127 7.86 -3.45 -7.19
N ALA A 128 6.99 -4.12 -6.43
CA ALA A 128 7.26 -5.46 -5.94
C ALA A 128 5.99 -6.31 -5.99
N PRO A 129 6.09 -7.55 -6.50
CA PRO A 129 4.96 -8.48 -6.52
C PRO A 129 4.75 -9.04 -5.11
N VAL A 130 3.97 -8.33 -4.31
CA VAL A 130 3.68 -8.75 -2.93
C VAL A 130 2.35 -9.49 -2.93
N SER A 131 2.40 -10.80 -2.77
CA SER A 131 1.20 -11.65 -2.73
C SER A 131 1.24 -12.53 -1.48
N TYR A 132 0.06 -12.98 -1.06
CA TYR A 132 -0.03 -13.91 0.07
C TYR A 132 0.87 -15.13 -0.12
N THR A 133 0.82 -15.73 -1.31
CA THR A 133 1.63 -16.90 -1.61
C THR A 133 3.12 -16.59 -1.55
N HIS A 134 3.52 -15.42 -2.06
CA HIS A 134 4.91 -14.98 -2.03
C HIS A 134 5.39 -14.76 -0.61
N LEU A 135 4.63 -14.02 0.18
CA LEU A 135 4.96 -13.75 1.58
C LEU A 135 5.04 -15.04 2.39
N ARG A 136 4.10 -15.95 2.15
CA ARG A 136 4.06 -17.23 2.84
C ARG A 136 5.26 -18.10 2.50
N ALA A 137 5.66 -18.14 1.23
CA ALA A 137 6.83 -18.90 0.79
C ALA A 137 8.10 -18.34 1.42
N HIS A 138 8.22 -17.01 1.49
CA HIS A 138 9.36 -16.35 2.12
C HIS A 138 9.42 -16.64 3.62
N GLU A 139 8.27 -16.57 4.30
CA GLU A 139 8.15 -16.89 5.72
C GLU A 139 8.59 -18.33 6.01
N THR A 140 8.15 -19.28 5.18
CA THR A 140 8.52 -20.69 5.32
C THR A 140 10.02 -20.89 5.18
N ARG A 141 10.66 -20.17 4.27
CA ARG A 141 12.10 -20.27 4.05
C ARG A 141 12.90 -19.64 5.20
N GLY A 142 12.32 -18.68 5.90
CA GLY A 142 12.97 -18.02 7.03
C GLY A 142 13.12 -18.90 8.25
N ASN A 143 12.46 -20.04 8.23
CA ASN A 143 12.55 -21.03 9.31
C ASN A 143 13.65 -22.08 8.97
#